data_6177eb76984008281b5a39b8a84d0e9a
#
_entry.id   6177eb76984008281b5a39b8a84d0e9a
#
_cell.length_a   1.000
_cell.length_b   1.000
_cell.length_c   1.000
_cell.angle_alpha   90.00
_cell.angle_beta   90.00
_cell.angle_gamma   90.00
#
_symmetry.space_group_name_H-M   'P 1'
#
loop_
_entity.id
_entity.type
_entity.pdbx_description
1 polymer ?
#
loop_
_entity_poly.entity_id
_entity_poly.type
_entity_poly.pdbx_seq_one_letter_code
_entity_poly.pdbx_strand_id
1 'polypeptide(L)'
;MKPNQVWAMDITYIPMARGFVYLAAVLDWFSRRVLSWRVSITMEADFCIAALEEALAKHDKPEIFNTDQGSQFTGSAFTDVLINNDIKISMDGKGAWRDNVFVERLWKSVKYEEVYLHAYDSVSEARTGIGRYLDLYNRRRPHSSLDDQTPDQAYFGHTNTPPIRLAA
;
A
#
# COMPACT_ATOMS: atom_id res chain seq x y z
N MET A 1 -5.35 -11.82 14.89
CA MET A 1 -5.45 -10.79 13.82
C MET A 1 -6.11 -11.41 12.59
N LYS A 2 -6.86 -10.63 11.86
CA LYS A 2 -7.66 -11.07 10.70
C LYS A 2 -7.59 -10.03 9.60
N PRO A 3 -7.96 -10.38 8.35
CA PRO A 3 -8.08 -9.39 7.27
C PRO A 3 -9.03 -8.26 7.65
N ASN A 4 -8.72 -7.06 7.21
CA ASN A 4 -9.53 -5.85 7.47
C ASN A 4 -9.65 -5.46 8.93
N GLN A 5 -8.75 -5.94 9.78
CA GLN A 5 -8.67 -5.44 11.15
C GLN A 5 -7.94 -4.10 11.19
N VAL A 6 -6.76 -4.05 10.59
CA VAL A 6 -5.95 -2.83 10.51
C VAL A 6 -5.49 -2.62 9.08
N TRP A 7 -5.78 -1.47 8.52
CA TRP A 7 -5.17 -1.00 7.28
C TRP A 7 -4.14 0.07 7.60
N ALA A 8 -3.10 0.15 6.78
CA ALA A 8 -2.10 1.20 6.87
C ALA A 8 -1.96 1.89 5.52
N MET A 9 -1.54 3.13 5.53
CA MET A 9 -1.29 3.90 4.33
C MET A 9 -0.04 4.75 4.51
N ASP A 10 0.74 4.87 3.44
CA ASP A 10 1.92 5.72 3.41
C ASP A 10 2.19 6.18 1.99
N ILE A 11 3.10 7.13 1.86
CA ILE A 11 3.53 7.71 0.59
C ILE A 11 5.03 7.51 0.48
N THR A 12 5.50 7.18 -0.72
CA THR A 12 6.93 7.12 -1.01
C THR A 12 7.27 7.82 -2.32
N TYR A 13 8.55 8.17 -2.49
CA TYR A 13 9.07 8.73 -3.74
C TYR A 13 9.40 7.61 -4.71
N ILE A 14 9.08 7.80 -5.98
CA ILE A 14 9.45 6.90 -7.05
C ILE A 14 10.37 7.67 -8.00
N PRO A 15 11.67 7.37 -8.02
CA PRO A 15 12.59 8.03 -8.95
C PRO A 15 12.28 7.63 -10.39
N MET A 16 12.38 8.62 -11.28
CA MET A 16 12.13 8.47 -12.70
C MET A 16 13.44 8.74 -13.46
N ALA A 17 13.43 8.59 -14.77
CA ALA A 17 14.56 9.01 -15.59
C ALA A 17 14.89 10.50 -15.37
N ARG A 18 13.84 11.30 -15.14
CA ARG A 18 13.94 12.72 -14.76
C ARG A 18 12.97 13.00 -13.63
N GLY A 19 13.50 13.48 -12.52
CA GLY A 19 12.66 13.81 -11.35
C GLY A 19 12.09 12.59 -10.67
N PHE A 20 10.92 12.72 -10.10
CA PHE A 20 10.25 11.67 -9.35
C PHE A 20 8.74 11.88 -9.33
N VAL A 21 8.03 10.84 -8.96
CA VAL A 21 6.59 10.90 -8.66
C VAL A 21 6.36 10.34 -7.25
N TYR A 22 5.14 10.48 -6.75
CA TYR A 22 4.74 9.94 -5.46
C TYR A 22 3.88 8.72 -5.67
N LEU A 23 4.06 7.72 -4.81
CA LEU A 23 3.20 6.54 -4.75
C LEU A 23 2.58 6.45 -3.37
N ALA A 24 1.26 6.39 -3.31
CA ALA A 24 0.52 6.10 -2.09
C ALA A 24 -0.11 4.72 -2.22
N ALA A 25 -0.10 3.95 -1.13
CA ALA A 25 -0.72 2.63 -1.10
C ALA A 25 -1.43 2.38 0.22
N VAL A 26 -2.55 1.68 0.14
CA VAL A 26 -3.30 1.17 1.29
C VAL A 26 -3.01 -0.32 1.42
N LEU A 27 -2.59 -0.74 2.60
CA LEU A 27 -2.14 -2.11 2.88
C LEU A 27 -2.96 -2.70 4.01
N ASP A 28 -3.39 -3.95 3.83
CA ASP A 28 -3.96 -4.72 4.93
C ASP A 28 -2.82 -5.35 5.77
N TRP A 29 -2.81 -5.07 7.07
CA TRP A 29 -1.72 -5.53 7.94
C TRP A 29 -1.65 -7.05 8.05
N PHE A 30 -2.78 -7.72 8.14
CA PHE A 30 -2.79 -9.17 8.33
C PHE A 30 -2.20 -9.90 7.12
N SER A 31 -2.68 -9.56 5.93
CA SER A 31 -2.34 -10.28 4.69
C SER A 31 -1.17 -9.67 3.93
N ARG A 32 -0.80 -8.44 4.23
CA ARG A 32 0.15 -7.63 3.44
C ARG A 32 -0.39 -7.29 2.04
N ARG A 33 -1.69 -7.51 1.79
CA ARG A 33 -2.28 -7.22 0.49
C ARG A 33 -2.35 -5.71 0.27
N VAL A 34 -1.90 -5.28 -0.91
CA VAL A 34 -2.10 -3.89 -1.35
C VAL A 34 -3.53 -3.79 -1.87
N LEU A 35 -4.36 -3.02 -1.16
CA LEU A 35 -5.79 -2.90 -1.43
C LEU A 35 -6.08 -1.87 -2.50
N SER A 36 -5.30 -0.81 -2.53
CA SER A 36 -5.38 0.25 -3.54
C SER A 36 -4.08 1.05 -3.55
N TRP A 37 -3.86 1.77 -4.63
CA TRP A 37 -2.67 2.61 -4.77
C TRP A 37 -2.92 3.71 -5.79
N ARG A 38 -2.13 4.80 -5.69
CA ARG A 38 -2.18 5.94 -6.62
C ARG A 38 -0.79 6.48 -6.86
N VAL A 39 -0.54 6.89 -8.10
CA VAL A 39 0.67 7.64 -8.48
C VAL A 39 0.27 9.08 -8.73
N SER A 40 1.03 10.03 -8.19
CA SER A 40 0.76 11.45 -8.35
C SER A 40 2.05 12.23 -8.60
N ILE A 41 1.94 13.30 -9.36
CA ILE A 41 3.06 14.24 -9.57
C ILE A 41 3.16 15.26 -8.45
N THR A 42 2.12 15.40 -7.61
CA THR A 42 2.10 16.32 -6.48
C THR A 42 1.81 15.58 -5.19
N MET A 43 2.28 16.12 -4.06
CA MET A 43 2.09 15.53 -2.74
C MET A 43 0.90 16.17 -2.02
N GLU A 44 -0.24 16.27 -2.70
CA GLU A 44 -1.48 16.77 -2.14
C GLU A 44 -2.34 15.63 -1.57
N ALA A 45 -3.31 15.96 -0.73
CA ALA A 45 -4.16 14.97 -0.10
C ALA A 45 -5.06 14.20 -1.08
N ASP A 46 -5.38 14.79 -2.24
CA ASP A 46 -6.37 14.25 -3.17
C ASP A 46 -6.08 12.81 -3.61
N PHE A 47 -4.82 12.48 -3.94
CA PHE A 47 -4.50 11.13 -4.40
C PHE A 47 -4.55 10.11 -3.26
N CYS A 48 -4.29 10.55 -2.04
CA CYS A 48 -4.43 9.71 -0.85
C CYS A 48 -5.90 9.42 -0.57
N ILE A 49 -6.76 10.42 -0.68
CA ILE A 49 -8.21 10.27 -0.52
C ILE A 49 -8.77 9.33 -1.59
N ALA A 50 -8.33 9.50 -2.84
CA ALA A 50 -8.76 8.61 -3.93
C ALA A 50 -8.38 7.14 -3.67
N ALA A 51 -7.17 6.90 -3.18
CA ALA A 51 -6.75 5.53 -2.83
C ALA A 51 -7.58 4.96 -1.68
N LEU A 52 -7.82 5.76 -0.64
CA LEU A 52 -8.64 5.35 0.51
C LEU A 52 -10.08 5.02 0.08
N GLU A 53 -10.70 5.88 -0.69
CA GLU A 53 -12.07 5.69 -1.15
C GLU A 53 -12.20 4.47 -2.06
N GLU A 54 -11.22 4.21 -2.92
CA GLU A 54 -11.20 2.99 -3.74
C GLU A 54 -11.13 1.74 -2.87
N ALA A 55 -10.26 1.73 -1.87
CA ALA A 55 -10.14 0.59 -0.96
C ALA A 55 -11.46 0.34 -0.22
N LEU A 56 -12.10 1.39 0.28
CA LEU A 56 -13.38 1.29 0.98
C LEU A 56 -14.52 0.84 0.06
N ALA A 57 -14.47 1.18 -1.22
CA ALA A 57 -15.49 0.78 -2.19
C ALA A 57 -15.38 -0.70 -2.58
N LYS A 58 -14.17 -1.25 -2.55
CA LYS A 58 -13.89 -2.62 -3.04
C LYS A 58 -13.77 -3.67 -1.94
N HIS A 59 -13.57 -3.25 -0.71
CA HIS A 59 -13.29 -4.15 0.42
C HIS A 59 -14.12 -3.78 1.63
N ASP A 60 -14.26 -4.73 2.56
CA ASP A 60 -14.88 -4.43 3.86
C ASP A 60 -14.01 -3.44 4.61
N LYS A 61 -14.65 -2.46 5.27
CA LYS A 61 -13.92 -1.42 5.97
C LYS A 61 -13.10 -1.99 7.13
N PRO A 62 -11.94 -1.38 7.45
CA PRO A 62 -11.14 -1.81 8.57
C PRO A 62 -11.73 -1.33 9.90
N GLU A 63 -11.28 -1.95 10.99
CA GLU A 63 -11.57 -1.45 12.34
C GLU A 63 -10.69 -0.23 12.65
N ILE A 64 -9.42 -0.29 12.24
CA ILE A 64 -8.41 0.74 12.52
C ILE A 64 -7.69 1.09 11.23
N PHE A 65 -7.46 2.40 11.02
CA PHE A 65 -6.66 2.89 9.92
C PHE A 65 -5.43 3.62 10.47
N ASN A 66 -4.25 3.13 10.12
CA ASN A 66 -2.98 3.64 10.63
C ASN A 66 -2.26 4.46 9.55
N THR A 67 -1.84 5.68 9.92
CA THR A 67 -1.03 6.56 9.07
C THR A 67 0.04 7.22 9.92
N ASP A 68 1.02 7.86 9.27
CA ASP A 68 1.90 8.78 9.97
C ASP A 68 1.19 10.13 10.18
N GLN A 69 1.90 11.11 10.73
CA GLN A 69 1.36 12.44 11.02
C GLN A 69 1.60 13.43 9.88
N GLY A 70 1.81 12.95 8.65
CA GLY A 70 1.99 13.80 7.49
C GLY A 70 0.75 14.66 7.21
N SER A 71 0.96 15.84 6.63
CA SER A 71 -0.12 16.77 6.37
C SER A 71 -1.23 16.22 5.47
N GLN A 72 -0.91 15.25 4.60
CA GLN A 72 -1.89 14.59 3.73
C GLN A 72 -2.92 13.80 4.53
N PHE A 73 -2.56 13.33 5.72
CA PHE A 73 -3.38 12.44 6.54
C PHE A 73 -4.01 13.13 7.74
N THR A 74 -3.52 14.32 8.12
CA THR A 74 -4.03 15.05 9.29
C THR A 74 -5.12 16.05 8.93
N GLY A 75 -5.24 16.40 7.65
CA GLY A 75 -6.26 17.33 7.18
C GLY A 75 -7.67 16.75 7.28
N SER A 76 -8.67 17.61 7.45
CA SER A 76 -10.06 17.19 7.62
C SER A 76 -10.61 16.43 6.40
N ALA A 77 -10.19 16.77 5.20
CA ALA A 77 -10.67 16.10 3.99
C ALA A 77 -10.36 14.60 4.01
N PHE A 78 -9.18 14.22 4.49
CA PHE A 78 -8.80 12.80 4.63
C PHE A 78 -9.46 12.17 5.86
N THR A 79 -9.34 12.80 7.02
CA THR A 79 -9.84 12.22 8.27
C THR A 79 -11.36 12.09 8.30
N ASP A 80 -12.09 12.98 7.63
CA ASP A 80 -13.55 12.92 7.55
C ASP A 80 -14.03 11.65 6.85
N VAL A 81 -13.29 11.15 5.85
CA VAL A 81 -13.64 9.88 5.19
C VAL A 81 -13.62 8.74 6.22
N LEU A 82 -12.61 8.70 7.07
CA LEU A 82 -12.48 7.69 8.11
C LEU A 82 -13.56 7.83 9.19
N ILE A 83 -13.77 9.05 9.67
CA ILE A 83 -14.78 9.34 10.71
C ILE A 83 -16.17 9.00 10.19
N ASN A 84 -16.52 9.38 8.97
CA ASN A 84 -17.82 9.11 8.38
C ASN A 84 -18.10 7.63 8.14
N ASN A 85 -17.05 6.81 8.13
CA ASN A 85 -17.16 5.35 7.99
C ASN A 85 -16.98 4.61 9.33
N ASP A 86 -16.96 5.33 10.45
CA ASP A 86 -16.77 4.76 11.79
C ASP A 86 -15.48 3.97 11.94
N ILE A 87 -14.42 4.44 11.32
CA ILE A 87 -13.09 3.81 11.37
C ILE A 87 -12.24 4.55 12.40
N LYS A 88 -11.61 3.80 13.30
CA LYS A 88 -10.69 4.38 14.29
C LYS A 88 -9.40 4.80 13.61
N ILE A 89 -8.96 6.01 13.91
CA ILE A 89 -7.72 6.57 13.36
C ILE A 89 -6.60 6.31 14.36
N SER A 90 -5.51 5.71 13.86
CA SER A 90 -4.26 5.56 14.60
C SER A 90 -3.17 6.28 13.82
N MET A 91 -2.52 7.24 14.46
CA MET A 91 -1.40 7.95 13.84
C MET A 91 -0.12 7.63 14.59
N ASP A 92 0.93 7.28 13.84
CA ASP A 92 2.21 6.95 14.42
C ASP A 92 2.79 8.17 15.12
N GLY A 93 3.05 8.03 16.40
CA GLY A 93 3.77 9.01 17.16
C GLY A 93 5.28 8.89 16.94
N LYS A 94 6.02 9.80 17.54
CA LYS A 94 7.48 9.76 17.50
C LYS A 94 7.99 8.44 18.11
N GLY A 95 8.77 7.69 17.36
CA GLY A 95 9.32 6.42 17.80
C GLY A 95 8.45 5.20 17.51
N ALA A 96 7.29 5.36 16.87
CA ALA A 96 6.37 4.27 16.58
C ALA A 96 6.70 3.58 15.23
N TRP A 97 7.97 3.33 14.98
CA TRP A 97 8.44 2.73 13.71
C TRP A 97 7.86 1.32 13.46
N ARG A 98 7.49 0.61 14.52
CA ARG A 98 6.93 -0.75 14.40
C ARG A 98 5.58 -0.77 13.69
N ASP A 99 4.81 0.31 13.81
CA ASP A 99 3.49 0.42 13.20
C ASP A 99 3.59 0.54 11.68
N ASN A 100 4.74 1.00 11.14
CA ASN A 100 4.98 1.17 9.71
C ASN A 100 5.84 0.07 9.08
N VAL A 101 6.26 -0.94 9.85
CA VAL A 101 7.21 -1.95 9.36
C VAL A 101 6.70 -2.67 8.10
N PHE A 102 5.40 -2.92 7.99
CA PHE A 102 4.85 -3.64 6.84
C PHE A 102 4.84 -2.79 5.59
N VAL A 103 4.53 -1.51 5.73
CA VAL A 103 4.58 -0.56 4.62
C VAL A 103 6.02 -0.32 4.17
N GLU A 104 6.95 -0.22 5.12
CA GLU A 104 8.38 -0.08 4.81
C GLU A 104 8.90 -1.28 4.02
N ARG A 105 8.49 -2.48 4.38
CA ARG A 105 8.85 -3.70 3.62
C ARG A 105 8.24 -3.69 2.22
N LEU A 106 7.01 -3.22 2.08
CA LEU A 106 6.39 -3.04 0.76
C LEU A 106 7.22 -2.09 -0.09
N TRP A 107 7.58 -0.93 0.44
CA TRP A 107 8.38 0.06 -0.28
C TRP A 107 9.73 -0.51 -0.73
N LYS A 108 10.38 -1.27 0.15
CA LYS A 108 11.63 -1.93 -0.19
C LYS A 108 11.45 -2.90 -1.35
N SER A 109 10.42 -3.73 -1.32
CA SER A 109 10.13 -4.68 -2.40
C SER A 109 9.84 -3.97 -3.71
N VAL A 110 8.98 -2.95 -3.70
CA VAL A 110 8.63 -2.16 -4.90
C VAL A 110 9.89 -1.54 -5.51
N LYS A 111 10.72 -0.92 -4.69
CA LYS A 111 11.90 -0.21 -5.18
C LYS A 111 12.96 -1.15 -5.72
N TYR A 112 13.29 -2.20 -5.00
CA TYR A 112 14.38 -3.10 -5.39
C TYR A 112 13.97 -4.12 -6.46
N GLU A 113 12.70 -4.50 -6.51
CA GLU A 113 12.24 -5.52 -7.46
C GLU A 113 11.61 -4.93 -8.73
N GLU A 114 11.26 -3.65 -8.73
CA GLU A 114 10.66 -2.99 -9.88
C GLU A 114 11.32 -1.65 -10.22
N VAL A 115 11.24 -0.67 -9.31
CA VAL A 115 11.56 0.73 -9.63
C VAL A 115 13.03 0.92 -10.03
N TYR A 116 13.95 0.36 -9.26
CA TYR A 116 15.39 0.54 -9.52
C TYR A 116 15.89 -0.25 -10.72
N LEU A 117 15.09 -1.18 -11.24
CA LEU A 117 15.41 -1.93 -12.46
C LEU A 117 14.95 -1.19 -13.71
N HIS A 118 14.20 -0.12 -13.58
CA HIS A 118 13.65 0.66 -14.68
C HIS A 118 13.89 2.16 -14.45
N ALA A 119 14.10 2.88 -15.51
CA ALA A 119 14.16 4.34 -15.46
C ALA A 119 12.94 4.86 -16.22
N TYR A 120 11.80 4.96 -15.53
CA TYR A 120 10.56 5.37 -16.17
C TYR A 120 10.70 6.74 -16.83
N ASP A 121 10.31 6.83 -18.10
CA ASP A 121 10.36 8.08 -18.86
C ASP A 121 9.11 8.93 -18.68
N SER A 122 8.01 8.32 -18.28
CA SER A 122 6.73 9.01 -18.13
C SER A 122 5.95 8.51 -16.93
N VAL A 123 4.99 9.31 -16.47
CA VAL A 123 4.07 8.92 -15.40
C VAL A 123 3.25 7.70 -15.81
N SER A 124 2.82 7.63 -17.07
CA SER A 124 2.08 6.49 -17.60
C SER A 124 2.91 5.20 -17.53
N GLU A 125 4.18 5.27 -17.88
CA GLU A 125 5.09 4.13 -17.79
C GLU A 125 5.28 3.68 -16.34
N ALA A 126 5.46 4.64 -15.43
CA ALA A 126 5.57 4.34 -14.00
C ALA A 126 4.31 3.65 -13.49
N ARG A 127 3.12 4.16 -13.82
CA ARG A 127 1.84 3.55 -13.43
C ARG A 127 1.73 2.12 -13.94
N THR A 128 2.05 1.90 -15.19
CA THR A 128 1.96 0.56 -15.80
C THR A 128 2.90 -0.43 -15.12
N GLY A 129 4.16 -0.03 -14.92
CA GLY A 129 5.16 -0.89 -14.30
C GLY A 129 4.84 -1.21 -12.84
N ILE A 130 4.51 -0.19 -12.06
CA ILE A 130 4.16 -0.34 -10.65
C ILE A 130 2.87 -1.15 -10.50
N GLY A 131 1.87 -0.89 -11.32
CA GLY A 131 0.61 -1.64 -11.28
C GLY A 131 0.81 -3.12 -11.55
N ARG A 132 1.61 -3.45 -12.56
CA ARG A 132 1.95 -4.84 -12.86
C ARG A 132 2.70 -5.49 -11.70
N TYR A 133 3.63 -4.77 -11.10
CA TYR A 133 4.39 -5.28 -9.97
C TYR A 133 3.49 -5.52 -8.74
N LEU A 134 2.63 -4.56 -8.40
CA LEU A 134 1.75 -4.70 -7.23
C LEU A 134 0.73 -5.83 -7.41
N ASP A 135 0.25 -6.04 -8.64
CA ASP A 135 -0.60 -7.18 -8.94
C ASP A 135 0.15 -8.50 -8.73
N LEU A 136 1.40 -8.58 -9.20
CA LEU A 136 2.26 -9.74 -8.97
C LEU A 136 2.56 -9.93 -7.48
N TYR A 137 2.82 -8.85 -6.75
CA TYR A 137 3.05 -8.86 -5.31
C TYR A 137 1.87 -9.49 -4.57
N ASN A 138 0.65 -9.07 -4.89
CA ASN A 138 -0.54 -9.59 -4.24
C ASN A 138 -0.82 -11.06 -4.58
N ARG A 139 -0.69 -11.43 -5.85
CA ARG A 139 -1.12 -12.74 -6.34
C ARG A 139 -0.06 -13.82 -6.27
N ARG A 140 1.21 -13.44 -6.36
CA ARG A 140 2.28 -14.41 -6.62
C ARG A 140 3.43 -14.39 -5.63
N ARG A 141 3.67 -13.26 -4.96
CA ARG A 141 4.83 -13.14 -4.11
C ARG A 141 4.59 -13.80 -2.75
N PRO A 142 5.32 -14.89 -2.41
CA PRO A 142 5.16 -15.52 -1.10
C PRO A 142 5.85 -14.71 0.00
N HIS A 143 5.31 -14.80 1.22
CA HIS A 143 5.86 -14.13 2.40
C HIS A 143 6.15 -15.16 3.49
N SER A 144 7.37 -15.16 4.01
CA SER A 144 7.77 -16.10 5.07
C SER A 144 6.95 -15.88 6.35
N SER A 145 6.60 -14.64 6.67
CA SER A 145 5.76 -14.32 7.82
C SER A 145 4.31 -14.80 7.68
N LEU A 146 3.91 -15.26 6.49
CA LEU A 146 2.58 -15.79 6.19
C LEU A 146 2.66 -17.28 5.81
N ASP A 147 3.64 -18.02 6.31
CA ASP A 147 3.89 -19.42 5.97
C ASP A 147 4.00 -19.65 4.45
N ASP A 148 4.71 -18.73 3.78
CA ASP A 148 4.91 -18.72 2.31
C ASP A 148 3.62 -18.52 1.52
N GLN A 149 2.54 -18.07 2.14
CA GLN A 149 1.35 -17.64 1.41
C GLN A 149 1.58 -16.30 0.71
N THR A 150 0.85 -16.08 -0.38
CA THR A 150 0.79 -14.77 -1.01
C THR A 150 -0.17 -13.87 -0.24
N PRO A 151 -0.09 -12.52 -0.41
CA PRO A 151 -1.08 -11.63 0.17
C PRO A 151 -2.52 -12.00 -0.19
N ASP A 152 -2.81 -12.36 -1.44
CA ASP A 152 -4.16 -12.77 -1.83
C ASP A 152 -4.61 -14.04 -1.11
N GLN A 153 -3.73 -15.02 -0.95
CA GLN A 153 -4.05 -16.23 -0.20
C GLN A 153 -4.39 -15.93 1.25
N ALA A 154 -3.59 -15.09 1.89
CA ALA A 154 -3.82 -14.71 3.28
C ALA A 154 -5.09 -13.85 3.44
N TYR A 155 -5.38 -12.98 2.47
CA TYR A 155 -6.52 -12.06 2.54
C TYR A 155 -7.85 -12.78 2.26
N PHE A 156 -7.90 -13.59 1.21
CA PHE A 156 -9.13 -14.27 0.79
C PHE A 156 -9.30 -15.67 1.41
N GLY A 157 -8.31 -16.15 2.15
CA GLY A 157 -8.33 -17.45 2.81
C GLY A 157 -7.80 -18.57 1.93
N HIS A 158 -8.44 -18.89 0.81
CA HIS A 158 -8.02 -19.99 -0.05
C HIS A 158 -7.89 -19.56 -1.49
N THR A 159 -6.77 -19.95 -2.12
CA THR A 159 -6.57 -19.87 -3.56
C THR A 159 -5.75 -21.09 -3.98
N ASN A 160 -6.10 -21.65 -5.14
CA ASN A 160 -5.38 -22.79 -5.71
C ASN A 160 -4.18 -22.35 -6.56
N THR A 161 -3.90 -21.08 -6.63
CA THR A 161 -2.77 -20.56 -7.41
C THR A 161 -1.51 -20.66 -6.58
N PRO A 162 -0.51 -21.49 -6.99
CA PRO A 162 0.73 -21.57 -6.25
C PRO A 162 1.52 -20.27 -6.36
N PRO A 163 2.23 -19.87 -5.29
CA PRO A 163 3.05 -18.67 -5.34
C PRO A 163 4.23 -18.84 -6.31
N ILE A 164 4.57 -17.77 -7.01
CA ILE A 164 5.79 -17.70 -7.79
C ILE A 164 6.91 -17.24 -6.88
N ARG A 165 7.97 -18.01 -6.79
CA ARG A 165 9.16 -17.60 -6.06
C ARG A 165 9.98 -16.68 -6.96
N LEU A 166 10.09 -15.43 -6.55
CA LEU A 166 10.91 -14.46 -7.26
C LEU A 166 12.38 -14.76 -7.01
N ALA A 167 13.21 -14.57 -8.03
CA ALA A 167 14.65 -14.73 -7.88
C ALA A 167 15.17 -13.77 -6.81
N ALA A 168 15.99 -14.29 -5.94
CA ALA A 168 16.58 -13.51 -4.87
C ALA A 168 17.57 -12.47 -5.42
#